data_f5551d0135d6dc4ac38a78842bf17985
#
_entry.id   f5551d0135d6dc4ac38a78842bf17985
#
_cell.length_a   1.000
_cell.length_b   1.000
_cell.length_c   1.000
_cell.angle_alpha   90.00
_cell.angle_beta   90.00
_cell.angle_gamma   90.00
#
_symmetry.space_group_name_H-M   'P 1'
#
loop_
_entity.id
_entity.type
_entity.pdbx_description
1 polymer ?
#
loop_
_entity_poly.entity_id
_entity_poly.type
_entity_poly.pdbx_seq_one_letter_code
_entity_poly.pdbx_strand_id
1 'polypeptide(L)'
;MRVIDVDSILEQKKSIAYNTNNERYLSKLEVLNVLYDELPSVCDLRADSVLDSSKYVQLARHYNYKNYRLLRYGDINKLGLRNSLTPFHHNFIKNMGGAVLVIFNTLNNKPVSCVFRGIKEKEFIDYSALQSMYGFDMIDPNFKYGDWIVIVEGLYDADVLRSIYPNVLAMQTSNVNSLQGEILLSMSNKFIVAFDSDTAGSVGYDKAYHRLKRDNTIVQKLQVYSSDKDVGMLEEFISNYDEHNKRKIYYTDMISELKKGSILGW
;
A
#
# COMPACT_ATOMS: atom_id res chain seq x y z
N MET A 1 -3.00 8.92 -24.17
CA MET A 1 -2.90 8.69 -22.72
C MET A 1 -3.92 9.60 -22.04
N ARG A 2 -4.99 9.05 -21.45
CA ARG A 2 -5.89 9.86 -20.62
C ARG A 2 -5.15 10.03 -19.28
N VAL A 3 -4.61 11.20 -19.03
CA VAL A 3 -4.11 11.57 -17.71
C VAL A 3 -5.32 11.57 -16.78
N ILE A 4 -5.31 10.73 -15.75
CA ILE A 4 -6.34 10.79 -14.71
C ILE A 4 -6.12 12.11 -13.98
N ASP A 5 -7.07 13.01 -14.09
CA ASP A 5 -7.04 14.26 -13.36
C ASP A 5 -7.40 14.00 -11.90
N VAL A 6 -6.37 13.62 -11.14
CA VAL A 6 -6.48 13.34 -9.70
C VAL A 6 -6.99 14.56 -8.94
N ASP A 7 -6.58 15.76 -9.34
CA ASP A 7 -6.98 17.01 -8.68
C ASP A 7 -8.47 17.25 -8.84
N SER A 8 -9.02 16.98 -10.03
CA SER A 8 -10.48 17.06 -10.25
C SER A 8 -11.25 16.03 -9.40
N ILE A 9 -10.74 14.81 -9.27
CA ILE A 9 -11.36 13.78 -8.42
C ILE A 9 -11.31 14.17 -6.93
N LEU A 10 -10.20 14.75 -6.49
CA LEU A 10 -10.02 15.19 -5.11
C LEU A 10 -10.87 16.45 -4.81
N GLU A 11 -11.03 17.36 -5.76
CA GLU A 11 -11.88 18.55 -5.59
C GLU A 11 -13.37 18.23 -5.53
N GLN A 12 -13.86 17.29 -6.32
CA GLN A 12 -15.24 16.80 -6.21
C GLN A 12 -15.56 16.23 -4.83
N LYS A 13 -14.56 15.70 -4.11
CA LYS A 13 -14.72 15.17 -2.75
C LYS A 13 -14.57 16.20 -1.63
N LYS A 14 -14.00 17.36 -1.89
CA LYS A 14 -13.93 18.48 -0.92
C LYS A 14 -15.28 19.09 -0.60
N SER A 15 -16.27 18.97 -1.47
CA SER A 15 -17.54 19.68 -1.38
C SER A 15 -18.57 19.12 -0.38
N ILE A 16 -18.24 18.09 0.41
CA ILE A 16 -19.20 17.42 1.30
C ILE A 16 -18.67 17.38 2.74
N ALA A 17 -18.61 18.53 3.42
CA ALA A 17 -18.56 18.57 4.89
C ALA A 17 -18.92 19.96 5.45
N TYR A 18 -20.20 20.29 5.45
CA TYR A 18 -20.68 21.34 6.36
C TYR A 18 -21.72 20.73 7.29
N ASN A 19 -21.43 20.71 8.58
CA ASN A 19 -22.41 20.42 9.59
C ASN A 19 -22.50 21.59 10.62
N THR A 20 -23.69 21.80 11.12
CA THR A 20 -24.30 23.00 11.67
C THR A 20 -23.88 23.42 13.07
N ASN A 21 -22.80 22.94 13.63
CA ASN A 21 -22.27 23.38 14.92
C ASN A 21 -20.86 23.94 14.72
N ASN A 22 -20.61 25.16 15.13
CA ASN A 22 -19.41 26.00 15.06
C ASN A 22 -18.03 25.35 15.38
N GLU A 23 -17.90 24.06 15.35
CA GLU A 23 -16.63 23.34 15.44
C GLU A 23 -16.14 22.99 14.03
N ARG A 24 -14.97 23.47 13.67
CA ARG A 24 -14.33 23.19 12.39
C ARG A 24 -13.93 21.73 12.32
N TYR A 25 -14.75 20.92 11.66
CA TYR A 25 -14.36 19.58 11.25
C TYR A 25 -13.50 19.67 10.00
N LEU A 26 -12.31 19.09 10.06
CA LEU A 26 -11.48 18.94 8.88
C LEU A 26 -12.08 17.85 7.96
N SER A 27 -12.08 18.10 6.67
CA SER A 27 -12.37 17.05 5.69
C SER A 27 -11.33 15.92 5.80
N LYS A 28 -11.66 14.74 5.29
CA LYS A 28 -10.71 13.60 5.32
C LYS A 28 -9.38 13.94 4.64
N LEU A 29 -9.41 14.71 3.56
CA LEU A 29 -8.19 15.16 2.87
C LEU A 29 -7.36 16.12 3.72
N GLU A 30 -7.99 17.06 4.40
CA GLU A 30 -7.27 17.97 5.31
C GLU A 30 -6.64 17.20 6.46
N VAL A 31 -7.35 16.22 7.04
CA VAL A 31 -6.78 15.33 8.08
C VAL A 31 -5.58 14.56 7.54
N LEU A 32 -5.68 13.98 6.34
CA LEU A 32 -4.58 13.24 5.72
C LEU A 32 -3.37 14.14 5.47
N ASN A 33 -3.57 15.37 4.99
CA ASN A 33 -2.49 16.33 4.80
C ASN A 33 -1.82 16.71 6.14
N VAL A 34 -2.61 17.04 7.17
CA VAL A 34 -2.06 17.35 8.51
C VAL A 34 -1.25 16.18 9.05
N LEU A 35 -1.77 14.94 8.96
CA LEU A 35 -1.05 13.76 9.43
C LEU A 35 0.23 13.53 8.61
N TYR A 36 0.19 13.73 7.30
CA TYR A 36 1.33 13.50 6.42
C TYR A 36 2.44 14.53 6.63
N ASP A 37 2.09 15.80 6.79
CA ASP A 37 3.05 16.89 6.91
C ASP A 37 3.65 16.99 8.32
N GLU A 38 2.84 16.79 9.36
CA GLU A 38 3.22 17.09 10.74
C GLU A 38 3.76 15.88 11.51
N LEU A 39 3.42 14.64 11.09
CA LEU A 39 3.92 13.46 11.80
C LEU A 39 5.36 13.13 11.38
N PRO A 40 6.20 12.73 12.35
CA PRO A 40 7.58 12.33 12.04
C PRO A 40 7.62 11.04 11.24
N SER A 41 8.50 10.99 10.23
CA SER A 41 8.82 9.75 9.54
C SER A 41 9.54 8.79 10.49
N VAL A 42 9.19 7.51 10.43
CA VAL A 42 9.88 6.48 11.21
C VAL A 42 11.35 6.35 10.82
N CYS A 43 11.72 6.78 9.61
CA CYS A 43 13.12 6.80 9.14
C CYS A 43 13.95 7.86 9.84
N ASP A 44 13.33 8.94 10.34
CA ASP A 44 14.00 10.07 10.96
C ASP A 44 14.00 9.98 12.52
N LEU A 45 13.27 9.00 13.06
CA LEU A 45 13.23 8.76 14.50
C LEU A 45 14.45 7.98 14.97
N ARG A 46 14.89 8.30 16.20
CA ARG A 46 15.96 7.55 16.88
C ARG A 46 15.52 6.10 17.11
N ALA A 47 16.51 5.22 17.24
CA ALA A 47 16.28 3.83 17.61
C ALA A 47 15.46 3.75 18.91
N ASP A 48 14.44 2.91 18.90
CA ASP A 48 13.53 2.66 20.02
C ASP A 48 13.15 1.18 19.97
N SER A 49 13.33 0.48 21.09
CA SER A 49 13.13 -0.97 21.15
C SER A 49 11.71 -1.41 20.75
N VAL A 50 10.71 -0.55 20.95
CA VAL A 50 9.33 -0.83 20.56
C VAL A 50 9.16 -0.66 19.06
N LEU A 51 9.64 0.44 18.49
CA LEU A 51 9.59 0.69 17.05
C LEU A 51 10.44 -0.33 16.29
N ASP A 52 11.65 -0.61 16.79
CA ASP A 52 12.60 -1.50 16.13
C ASP A 52 12.15 -2.97 16.13
N SER A 53 11.18 -3.35 16.96
CA SER A 53 10.55 -4.66 16.93
C SER A 53 9.54 -4.84 15.77
N SER A 54 9.14 -3.75 15.12
CA SER A 54 8.17 -3.81 14.02
C SER A 54 8.86 -4.08 12.69
N LYS A 55 8.47 -5.17 12.00
CA LYS A 55 8.96 -5.48 10.65
C LYS A 55 8.69 -4.35 9.64
N TYR A 56 7.60 -3.61 9.81
CA TYR A 56 7.26 -2.45 8.97
C TYR A 56 8.23 -1.29 9.16
N VAL A 57 8.65 -1.03 10.42
CA VAL A 57 9.63 0.01 10.72
C VAL A 57 11.01 -0.37 10.22
N GLN A 58 11.42 -1.63 10.42
CA GLN A 58 12.68 -2.16 9.91
C GLN A 58 12.76 -2.03 8.39
N LEU A 59 11.71 -2.45 7.69
CA LEU A 59 11.61 -2.36 6.24
C LEU A 59 11.65 -0.90 5.76
N ALA A 60 10.83 -0.03 6.36
CA ALA A 60 10.80 1.37 6.02
C ALA A 60 12.15 2.07 6.20
N ARG A 61 12.88 1.75 7.27
CA ARG A 61 14.21 2.29 7.51
C ARG A 61 15.24 1.73 6.54
N HIS A 62 15.19 0.43 6.25
CA HIS A 62 16.12 -0.22 5.34
C HIS A 62 16.05 0.39 3.93
N TYR A 63 14.84 0.62 3.41
CA TYR A 63 14.61 1.18 2.08
C TYR A 63 14.34 2.70 2.07
N ASN A 64 14.40 3.36 3.24
CA ASN A 64 14.13 4.80 3.41
C ASN A 64 12.74 5.24 2.91
N TYR A 65 11.71 4.45 3.20
CA TYR A 65 10.33 4.77 2.83
C TYR A 65 9.74 5.87 3.71
N LYS A 66 9.56 7.07 3.19
CA LYS A 66 9.11 8.27 3.92
C LYS A 66 7.60 8.34 4.17
N ASN A 67 6.82 7.48 3.59
CA ASN A 67 5.36 7.39 3.78
C ASN A 67 4.93 6.64 5.05
N TYR A 68 5.88 6.16 5.86
CA TYR A 68 5.65 5.58 7.18
C TYR A 68 5.85 6.62 8.26
N ARG A 69 4.80 6.96 8.99
CA ARG A 69 4.79 7.96 10.06
C ARG A 69 4.45 7.33 11.41
N LEU A 70 4.83 8.00 12.48
CA LEU A 70 4.44 7.61 13.84
C LEU A 70 3.43 8.61 14.40
N LEU A 71 2.24 8.12 14.78
CA LEU A 71 1.22 8.89 15.48
C LEU A 71 1.14 8.40 16.94
N ARG A 72 1.31 9.30 17.89
CA ARG A 72 1.00 9.05 19.30
C ARG A 72 -0.36 9.65 19.64
N TYR A 73 -1.08 9.04 20.57
CA TYR A 73 -2.42 9.52 20.96
C TYR A 73 -2.42 11.00 21.39
N GLY A 74 -1.37 11.46 22.07
CA GLY A 74 -1.21 12.86 22.47
C GLY A 74 -1.07 13.84 21.31
N ASP A 75 -0.64 13.39 20.14
CA ASP A 75 -0.44 14.26 18.97
C ASP A 75 -1.80 14.64 18.34
N ILE A 76 -2.84 13.83 18.52
CA ILE A 76 -4.19 14.09 18.00
C ILE A 76 -4.72 15.46 18.46
N ASN A 77 -4.53 15.77 19.74
CA ASN A 77 -4.95 17.07 20.29
C ASN A 77 -4.06 18.21 19.81
N LYS A 78 -2.74 17.99 19.76
CA LYS A 78 -1.76 19.00 19.30
C LYS A 78 -2.02 19.41 17.85
N LEU A 79 -2.42 18.43 17.02
CA LEU A 79 -2.70 18.62 15.60
C LEU A 79 -4.15 19.07 15.33
N GLY A 80 -4.96 19.29 16.36
CA GLY A 80 -6.37 19.70 16.21
C GLY A 80 -7.27 18.63 15.58
N LEU A 81 -6.89 17.35 15.64
CA LEU A 81 -7.59 16.26 14.96
C LEU A 81 -8.67 15.57 15.81
N ARG A 82 -8.87 16.03 17.07
CA ARG A 82 -9.76 15.37 18.03
C ARG A 82 -11.18 15.12 17.51
N ASN A 83 -11.75 16.13 16.84
CA ASN A 83 -13.12 16.05 16.34
C ASN A 83 -13.21 15.51 14.91
N SER A 84 -12.08 15.40 14.21
CA SER A 84 -12.01 14.97 12.80
C SER A 84 -11.74 13.47 12.64
N LEU A 85 -11.17 12.83 13.68
CA LEU A 85 -11.07 11.37 13.79
C LEU A 85 -12.30 10.83 14.51
N THR A 86 -12.84 9.71 14.03
CA THR A 86 -14.00 9.08 14.67
C THR A 86 -13.64 8.44 16.01
N PRO A 87 -14.62 8.21 16.91
CA PRO A 87 -14.39 7.47 18.15
C PRO A 87 -13.74 6.11 17.94
N PHE A 88 -13.99 5.47 16.80
CA PHE A 88 -13.37 4.19 16.43
C PHE A 88 -11.87 4.33 16.27
N HIS A 89 -11.39 5.37 15.55
CA HIS A 89 -9.95 5.64 15.39
C HIS A 89 -9.30 5.97 16.72
N HIS A 90 -9.95 6.79 17.57
CA HIS A 90 -9.45 7.10 18.90
C HIS A 90 -9.27 5.85 19.78
N ASN A 91 -10.27 4.98 19.78
CA ASN A 91 -10.24 3.74 20.55
C ASN A 91 -9.17 2.77 20.02
N PHE A 92 -9.04 2.67 18.69
CA PHE A 92 -8.00 1.86 18.08
C PHE A 92 -6.61 2.29 18.54
N ILE A 93 -6.27 3.59 18.41
CA ILE A 93 -4.94 4.11 18.80
C ILE A 93 -4.67 3.88 20.29
N LYS A 94 -5.68 4.07 21.15
CA LYS A 94 -5.55 3.78 22.59
C LYS A 94 -5.27 2.30 22.87
N ASN A 95 -6.01 1.42 22.22
CA ASN A 95 -5.89 -0.04 22.39
C ASN A 95 -4.54 -0.57 21.89
N MET A 96 -3.94 0.11 20.90
CA MET A 96 -2.59 -0.18 20.41
C MET A 96 -1.47 0.42 21.28
N GLY A 97 -1.72 0.64 22.57
CA GLY A 97 -0.73 1.20 23.50
C GLY A 97 -0.49 2.70 23.34
N GLY A 98 -1.38 3.41 22.68
CA GLY A 98 -1.32 4.86 22.49
C GLY A 98 -0.36 5.33 21.40
N ALA A 99 0.16 4.43 20.58
CA ALA A 99 0.97 4.74 19.40
C ALA A 99 0.69 3.77 18.25
N VAL A 100 0.63 4.29 17.02
CA VAL A 100 0.38 3.50 15.81
C VAL A 100 1.29 3.99 14.67
N LEU A 101 1.58 3.09 13.75
CA LEU A 101 2.12 3.47 12.45
C LEU A 101 0.99 4.03 11.58
N VAL A 102 1.27 5.11 10.88
CA VAL A 102 0.39 5.67 9.84
C VAL A 102 1.11 5.49 8.52
N ILE A 103 0.59 4.61 7.67
CA ILE A 103 1.19 4.26 6.39
C ILE A 103 0.34 4.89 5.29
N PHE A 104 0.91 5.83 4.56
CA PHE A 104 0.17 6.64 3.59
C PHE A 104 0.19 6.03 2.19
N ASN A 105 -0.98 6.11 1.54
CA ASN A 105 -1.08 6.03 0.09
C ASN A 105 -1.07 7.44 -0.46
N THR A 106 -0.13 7.69 -1.35
CA THR A 106 -0.03 8.96 -2.05
C THR A 106 -0.36 8.77 -3.53
N LEU A 107 -0.88 9.84 -4.12
CA LEU A 107 -1.19 9.92 -5.53
C LEU A 107 -0.79 11.31 -6.01
N ASN A 108 0.19 11.40 -6.92
CA ASN A 108 0.86 12.65 -7.30
C ASN A 108 1.41 13.42 -6.07
N ASN A 109 2.09 12.70 -5.18
CA ASN A 109 2.67 13.20 -3.92
C ASN A 109 1.65 13.82 -2.94
N LYS A 110 0.35 13.54 -3.10
CA LYS A 110 -0.71 13.97 -2.17
C LYS A 110 -1.24 12.76 -1.41
N PRO A 111 -1.33 12.80 -0.08
CA PRO A 111 -1.90 11.71 0.68
C PRO A 111 -3.41 11.62 0.42
N VAL A 112 -3.87 10.45 -0.04
CA VAL A 112 -5.29 10.21 -0.38
C VAL A 112 -5.96 9.20 0.53
N SER A 113 -5.16 8.39 1.20
CA SER A 113 -5.59 7.47 2.26
C SER A 113 -4.41 7.09 3.14
N CYS A 114 -4.69 6.51 4.29
CA CYS A 114 -3.67 5.88 5.12
C CYS A 114 -4.26 4.68 5.88
N VAL A 115 -3.36 3.85 6.36
CA VAL A 115 -3.64 2.75 7.27
C VAL A 115 -3.06 3.10 8.63
N PHE A 116 -3.88 3.08 9.68
CA PHE A 116 -3.40 3.07 11.06
C PHE A 116 -3.13 1.63 11.45
N ARG A 117 -1.91 1.30 11.80
CA ARG A 117 -1.48 -0.05 12.11
C ARG A 117 -0.82 -0.11 13.47
N GLY A 118 -1.13 -1.14 14.26
CA GLY A 118 -0.40 -1.46 15.48
C GLY A 118 1.09 -1.67 15.20
N ILE A 119 1.95 -1.22 16.13
CA ILE A 119 3.41 -1.35 15.96
C ILE A 119 3.83 -2.82 16.12
N LYS A 120 3.28 -3.52 17.11
CA LYS A 120 3.54 -4.92 17.43
C LYS A 120 2.40 -5.83 17.00
N GLU A 121 1.18 -5.31 17.02
CA GLU A 121 -0.04 -6.04 16.73
C GLU A 121 -0.25 -6.11 15.21
N LYS A 122 -0.99 -7.16 14.77
CA LYS A 122 -1.33 -7.33 13.35
C LYS A 122 -2.54 -6.47 12.92
N GLU A 123 -3.21 -5.85 13.88
CA GLU A 123 -4.44 -5.10 13.65
C GLU A 123 -4.18 -3.79 12.93
N PHE A 124 -5.12 -3.42 12.09
CA PHE A 124 -5.09 -2.17 11.35
C PHE A 124 -6.50 -1.66 11.06
N ILE A 125 -6.62 -0.37 10.80
CA ILE A 125 -7.84 0.26 10.31
C ILE A 125 -7.50 1.27 9.21
N ASP A 126 -8.42 1.43 8.25
CA ASP A 126 -8.26 2.35 7.13
C ASP A 126 -8.83 3.72 7.43
N TYR A 127 -8.18 4.75 6.90
CA TYR A 127 -8.67 6.11 6.84
C TYR A 127 -8.50 6.65 5.42
N SER A 128 -9.59 6.72 4.66
CA SER A 128 -9.52 7.01 3.23
C SER A 128 -10.44 8.15 2.83
N ALA A 129 -9.89 9.13 2.10
CA ALA A 129 -10.64 10.07 1.30
C ALA A 129 -10.93 9.49 -0.10
N LEU A 130 -9.95 8.76 -0.64
CA LEU A 130 -10.05 8.05 -1.91
C LEU A 130 -9.44 6.66 -1.74
N GLN A 131 -10.21 5.62 -2.10
CA GLN A 131 -9.66 4.25 -2.17
C GLN A 131 -8.72 4.15 -3.38
N SER A 132 -7.44 4.32 -3.13
CA SER A 132 -6.39 4.18 -4.13
C SER A 132 -5.57 2.91 -3.89
N MET A 133 -4.41 2.83 -4.55
CA MET A 133 -3.42 1.77 -4.38
C MET A 133 -2.25 2.31 -3.58
N TYR A 134 -1.62 1.45 -2.78
CA TYR A 134 -0.37 1.79 -2.14
C TYR A 134 0.80 1.66 -3.13
N GLY A 135 1.71 2.61 -3.08
CA GLY A 135 2.95 2.58 -3.87
C GLY A 135 2.87 3.27 -5.22
N PHE A 136 1.78 3.99 -5.53
CA PHE A 136 1.63 4.68 -6.81
C PHE A 136 2.80 5.63 -7.11
N ASP A 137 3.17 6.49 -6.16
CA ASP A 137 4.28 7.44 -6.31
C ASP A 137 5.69 6.79 -6.11
N MET A 138 5.72 5.48 -5.86
CA MET A 138 6.94 4.69 -5.71
C MET A 138 7.29 3.87 -6.96
N ILE A 139 6.48 3.96 -8.01
CA ILE A 139 6.74 3.38 -9.32
C ILE A 139 8.00 4.04 -9.92
N ASP A 140 8.78 3.27 -10.68
CA ASP A 140 9.98 3.78 -11.38
C ASP A 140 9.65 5.08 -12.14
N PRO A 141 10.40 6.17 -11.92
CA PRO A 141 10.19 7.43 -12.64
C PRO A 141 10.29 7.30 -14.16
N ASN A 142 10.97 6.26 -14.66
CA ASN A 142 11.10 5.96 -16.09
C ASN A 142 9.97 5.06 -16.63
N PHE A 143 8.99 4.71 -15.78
CA PHE A 143 7.86 3.87 -16.15
C PHE A 143 7.07 4.44 -17.34
N LYS A 144 6.74 3.57 -18.30
CA LYS A 144 6.00 3.94 -19.51
C LYS A 144 4.78 3.05 -19.68
N TYR A 145 3.78 3.55 -20.39
CA TYR A 145 2.64 2.73 -20.76
C TYR A 145 3.09 1.46 -21.51
N GLY A 146 2.61 0.32 -21.04
CA GLY A 146 3.01 -0.98 -21.57
C GLY A 146 4.17 -1.65 -20.82
N ASP A 147 4.76 -0.98 -19.81
CA ASP A 147 5.61 -1.65 -18.85
C ASP A 147 4.79 -2.51 -17.89
N TRP A 148 5.40 -3.55 -17.37
CA TRP A 148 4.72 -4.45 -16.44
C TRP A 148 4.50 -3.82 -15.08
N ILE A 149 3.31 -4.04 -14.51
CA ILE A 149 2.96 -3.72 -13.12
C ILE A 149 2.72 -5.02 -12.38
N VAL A 150 3.35 -5.18 -11.23
CA VAL A 150 3.05 -6.25 -10.28
C VAL A 150 2.04 -5.75 -9.26
N ILE A 151 1.00 -6.53 -9.01
CA ILE A 151 -0.10 -6.21 -8.11
C ILE A 151 -0.11 -7.23 -6.97
N VAL A 152 -0.07 -6.76 -5.73
CA VAL A 152 -0.11 -7.58 -4.51
C VAL A 152 -1.29 -7.18 -3.61
N GLU A 153 -1.60 -7.97 -2.58
CA GLU A 153 -2.64 -7.62 -1.61
C GLU A 153 -2.15 -6.62 -0.58
N GLY A 154 -1.04 -6.92 0.08
CA GLY A 154 -0.56 -6.19 1.25
C GLY A 154 0.46 -5.09 0.93
N LEU A 155 0.46 -4.04 1.78
CA LEU A 155 1.48 -2.98 1.70
C LEU A 155 2.89 -3.55 1.91
N TYR A 156 3.04 -4.45 2.89
CA TYR A 156 4.32 -5.08 3.21
C TYR A 156 4.86 -5.89 2.03
N ASP A 157 3.98 -6.65 1.38
CA ASP A 157 4.31 -7.44 0.20
C ASP A 157 4.82 -6.57 -0.95
N ALA A 158 4.16 -5.41 -1.15
CA ALA A 158 4.59 -4.44 -2.15
C ALA A 158 5.99 -3.90 -1.85
N ASP A 159 6.24 -3.51 -0.61
CA ASP A 159 7.53 -2.94 -0.23
C ASP A 159 8.66 -3.98 -0.30
N VAL A 160 8.39 -5.21 0.10
CA VAL A 160 9.34 -6.32 -0.01
C VAL A 160 9.64 -6.66 -1.48
N LEU A 161 8.60 -6.83 -2.29
CA LEU A 161 8.77 -7.20 -3.69
C LEU A 161 9.40 -6.07 -4.51
N ARG A 162 9.25 -4.81 -4.07
CA ARG A 162 9.90 -3.64 -4.68
C ARG A 162 11.42 -3.70 -4.58
N SER A 163 11.98 -4.44 -3.63
CA SER A 163 13.42 -4.68 -3.53
C SER A 163 14.01 -5.41 -4.75
N ILE A 164 13.17 -6.14 -5.48
CA ILE A 164 13.58 -6.91 -6.68
C ILE A 164 12.91 -6.43 -7.97
N TYR A 165 11.78 -5.74 -7.87
CA TYR A 165 11.07 -5.19 -9.02
C TYR A 165 10.38 -3.87 -8.66
N PRO A 166 10.69 -2.73 -9.33
CA PRO A 166 10.27 -1.41 -8.85
C PRO A 166 8.77 -1.13 -9.04
N ASN A 167 8.13 -1.70 -10.06
CA ASN A 167 6.75 -1.36 -10.42
C ASN A 167 5.74 -2.26 -9.70
N VAL A 168 5.64 -2.11 -8.38
CA VAL A 168 4.73 -2.90 -7.53
C VAL A 168 3.71 -2.00 -6.86
N LEU A 169 2.43 -2.41 -6.90
CA LEU A 169 1.30 -1.74 -6.27
C LEU A 169 0.53 -2.71 -5.36
N ALA A 170 0.14 -2.24 -4.18
CA ALA A 170 -0.75 -3.02 -3.31
C ALA A 170 -2.19 -2.50 -3.37
N MET A 171 -3.13 -3.44 -3.46
CA MET A 171 -4.57 -3.15 -3.49
C MET A 171 -5.15 -2.93 -2.10
N GLN A 172 -4.47 -3.41 -1.05
CA GLN A 172 -4.90 -3.44 0.35
C GLN A 172 -6.12 -4.32 0.61
N THR A 173 -6.53 -5.07 -0.38
CA THR A 173 -7.59 -6.08 -0.34
C THR A 173 -7.30 -7.12 -1.40
N SER A 174 -7.89 -8.30 -1.28
CA SER A 174 -7.90 -9.33 -2.34
C SER A 174 -8.84 -8.99 -3.50
N ASN A 175 -9.08 -7.70 -3.77
CA ASN A 175 -9.97 -7.27 -4.85
C ASN A 175 -9.51 -5.96 -5.48
N VAL A 176 -9.55 -5.91 -6.79
CA VAL A 176 -9.34 -4.67 -7.56
C VAL A 176 -10.68 -3.99 -7.77
N ASN A 177 -10.92 -2.86 -7.09
CA ASN A 177 -12.15 -2.10 -7.27
C ASN A 177 -12.20 -1.35 -8.63
N SER A 178 -13.34 -0.75 -8.97
CA SER A 178 -13.50 -0.11 -10.28
C SER A 178 -12.51 1.03 -10.52
N LEU A 179 -12.31 1.89 -9.53
CA LEU A 179 -11.38 3.02 -9.62
C LEU A 179 -9.93 2.54 -9.78
N GLN A 180 -9.51 1.57 -8.95
CA GLN A 180 -8.19 0.96 -9.05
C GLN A 180 -7.97 0.34 -10.44
N GLY A 181 -8.98 -0.38 -10.97
CA GLY A 181 -8.92 -0.97 -12.31
C GLY A 181 -8.76 0.08 -13.41
N GLU A 182 -9.48 1.19 -13.34
CA GLU A 182 -9.36 2.29 -14.29
C GLU A 182 -7.98 2.94 -14.24
N ILE A 183 -7.46 3.20 -13.03
CA ILE A 183 -6.11 3.74 -12.84
C ILE A 183 -5.07 2.78 -13.44
N LEU A 184 -5.13 1.49 -13.09
CA LEU A 184 -4.20 0.48 -13.61
C LEU A 184 -4.20 0.42 -15.13
N LEU A 185 -5.40 0.34 -15.75
CA LEU A 185 -5.54 0.28 -17.20
C LEU A 185 -5.09 1.56 -17.92
N SER A 186 -5.10 2.71 -17.23
CA SER A 186 -4.53 3.94 -17.76
C SER A 186 -2.99 3.96 -17.69
N MET A 187 -2.41 3.24 -16.72
CA MET A 187 -0.96 3.14 -16.54
C MET A 187 -0.34 2.11 -17.48
N SER A 188 -0.97 0.94 -17.62
CA SER A 188 -0.41 -0.14 -18.42
C SER A 188 -1.49 -1.06 -19.00
N ASN A 189 -1.05 -1.93 -19.92
CA ASN A 189 -1.82 -3.07 -20.41
C ASN A 189 -1.17 -4.42 -20.05
N LYS A 190 -0.17 -4.43 -19.12
CA LYS A 190 0.54 -5.64 -18.73
C LYS A 190 0.63 -5.75 -17.20
N PHE A 191 0.04 -6.80 -16.67
CA PHE A 191 -0.11 -7.00 -15.23
C PHE A 191 0.35 -8.39 -14.79
N ILE A 192 1.05 -8.44 -13.66
CA ILE A 192 1.36 -9.66 -12.91
C ILE A 192 0.66 -9.54 -11.57
N VAL A 193 -0.25 -10.48 -11.26
CA VAL A 193 -0.99 -10.51 -10.00
C VAL A 193 -0.35 -11.55 -9.07
N ALA A 194 0.13 -11.09 -7.92
CA ALA A 194 0.83 -11.86 -6.90
C ALA A 194 0.07 -11.79 -5.57
N PHE A 195 -1.14 -12.35 -5.55
CA PHE A 195 -1.96 -12.43 -4.34
C PHE A 195 -1.58 -13.64 -3.50
N ASP A 196 -2.03 -13.67 -2.25
CA ASP A 196 -1.75 -14.72 -1.29
C ASP A 196 -2.04 -16.12 -1.88
N SER A 197 -1.35 -17.14 -1.39
CA SER A 197 -1.51 -18.51 -1.87
C SER A 197 -2.76 -19.22 -1.33
N ASP A 198 -3.58 -18.54 -0.52
CA ASP A 198 -4.80 -19.08 0.07
C ASP A 198 -6.02 -18.98 -0.88
N THR A 199 -7.16 -19.48 -0.41
CA THR A 199 -8.41 -19.46 -1.17
C THR A 199 -8.88 -18.03 -1.48
N ALA A 200 -8.70 -17.08 -0.54
CA ALA A 200 -9.09 -15.69 -0.72
C ALA A 200 -8.26 -15.03 -1.83
N GLY A 201 -6.94 -15.24 -1.83
CA GLY A 201 -6.04 -14.74 -2.88
C GLY A 201 -6.33 -15.36 -4.25
N SER A 202 -6.73 -16.66 -4.31
CA SER A 202 -7.13 -17.28 -5.58
C SER A 202 -8.40 -16.66 -6.15
N VAL A 203 -9.44 -16.48 -5.32
CA VAL A 203 -10.68 -15.77 -5.71
C VAL A 203 -10.38 -14.32 -6.08
N GLY A 204 -9.47 -13.69 -5.36
CA GLY A 204 -9.02 -12.33 -5.62
C GLY A 204 -8.34 -12.21 -6.99
N TYR A 205 -7.48 -13.18 -7.35
CA TYR A 205 -6.88 -13.24 -8.68
C TYR A 205 -7.94 -13.27 -9.80
N ASP A 206 -8.93 -14.15 -9.68
CA ASP A 206 -9.99 -14.26 -10.71
C ASP A 206 -10.74 -12.92 -10.88
N LYS A 207 -11.07 -12.26 -9.77
CA LYS A 207 -11.71 -10.93 -9.81
C LYS A 207 -10.79 -9.87 -10.45
N ALA A 208 -9.50 -9.86 -10.09
CA ALA A 208 -8.52 -8.95 -10.67
C ALA A 208 -8.35 -9.21 -12.17
N TYR A 209 -8.26 -10.49 -12.57
CA TYR A 209 -8.20 -10.90 -13.97
C TYR A 209 -9.39 -10.34 -14.75
N HIS A 210 -10.62 -10.60 -14.31
CA HIS A 210 -11.83 -10.11 -15.01
C HIS A 210 -11.92 -8.58 -15.02
N ARG A 211 -11.42 -7.91 -13.98
CA ARG A 211 -11.40 -6.45 -13.90
C ARG A 211 -10.42 -5.82 -14.89
N LEU A 212 -9.25 -6.42 -15.07
CA LEU A 212 -8.15 -5.88 -15.88
C LEU A 212 -8.16 -6.40 -17.32
N LYS A 213 -8.77 -7.57 -17.58
CA LYS A 213 -8.77 -8.17 -18.91
C LYS A 213 -9.52 -7.31 -19.93
N ARG A 214 -8.84 -6.96 -21.01
CA ARG A 214 -9.33 -6.32 -22.23
C ARG A 214 -8.62 -6.99 -23.41
N ASP A 215 -9.05 -6.71 -24.63
CA ASP A 215 -8.49 -7.34 -25.85
C ASP A 215 -6.98 -7.18 -26.00
N ASN A 216 -6.46 -6.02 -25.55
CA ASN A 216 -5.05 -5.68 -25.66
C ASN A 216 -4.29 -5.77 -24.31
N THR A 217 -4.89 -6.39 -23.27
CA THR A 217 -4.24 -6.52 -21.97
C THR A 217 -3.69 -7.94 -21.76
N ILE A 218 -2.55 -8.01 -21.08
CA ILE A 218 -1.92 -9.24 -20.61
C ILE A 218 -2.01 -9.25 -19.08
N VAL A 219 -2.67 -10.28 -18.53
CA VAL A 219 -2.79 -10.47 -17.08
C VAL A 219 -2.26 -11.86 -16.77
N GLN A 220 -1.24 -11.94 -15.95
CA GLN A 220 -0.57 -13.19 -15.56
C GLN A 220 -0.59 -13.35 -14.04
N LYS A 221 -0.54 -14.60 -13.58
CA LYS A 221 -0.46 -14.94 -12.14
C LYS A 221 0.97 -15.24 -11.76
N LEU A 222 1.48 -14.54 -10.74
CA LEU A 222 2.72 -14.92 -10.07
C LEU A 222 2.40 -16.02 -9.05
N GLN A 223 3.06 -17.14 -9.17
CA GLN A 223 2.95 -18.20 -8.17
C GLN A 223 3.84 -17.84 -6.98
N VAL A 224 3.25 -17.84 -5.77
CA VAL A 224 4.00 -17.68 -4.53
C VAL A 224 4.91 -18.89 -4.31
N TYR A 225 6.09 -18.67 -3.75
CA TYR A 225 7.04 -19.74 -3.45
C TYR A 225 6.36 -20.83 -2.60
N SER A 226 6.62 -22.12 -2.91
CA SER A 226 5.78 -23.23 -2.46
C SER A 226 5.59 -23.39 -0.95
N SER A 227 6.51 -22.85 -0.14
CA SER A 227 6.44 -22.87 1.33
C SER A 227 5.88 -21.58 1.93
N ASP A 228 5.62 -20.55 1.10
CA ASP A 228 5.25 -19.24 1.57
C ASP A 228 3.72 -19.02 1.46
N LYS A 229 3.19 -18.22 2.36
CA LYS A 229 1.80 -17.78 2.30
C LYS A 229 1.64 -16.63 1.29
N ASP A 230 2.58 -15.70 1.32
CA ASP A 230 2.61 -14.48 0.53
C ASP A 230 4.05 -14.11 0.15
N VAL A 231 4.21 -13.14 -0.73
CA VAL A 231 5.54 -12.69 -1.19
C VAL A 231 6.30 -11.92 -0.09
N GLY A 232 5.62 -11.40 0.91
CA GLY A 232 6.23 -10.69 2.04
C GLY A 232 7.15 -11.57 2.87
N MET A 233 6.99 -12.88 2.81
CA MET A 233 7.87 -13.84 3.47
C MET A 233 9.32 -13.81 2.94
N LEU A 234 9.57 -13.17 1.80
CA LEU A 234 10.91 -12.93 1.30
C LEU A 234 11.80 -12.23 2.36
N GLU A 235 11.27 -11.23 3.08
CA GLU A 235 12.02 -10.48 4.10
C GLU A 235 11.99 -11.14 5.49
N GLU A 236 11.00 -11.97 5.78
CA GLU A 236 10.91 -12.65 7.08
C GLU A 236 12.08 -13.66 7.32
N PHE A 237 12.84 -13.96 6.27
CA PHE A 237 13.96 -14.90 6.28
C PHE A 237 15.34 -14.25 6.15
N ILE A 238 15.45 -12.94 6.41
CA ILE A 238 16.74 -12.23 6.40
C ILE A 238 17.76 -12.89 7.36
N SER A 239 17.30 -13.50 8.46
CA SER A 239 18.15 -14.24 9.39
C SER A 239 18.68 -15.56 8.82
N ASN A 240 18.06 -16.09 7.78
CA ASN A 240 18.51 -17.27 7.03
C ASN A 240 18.87 -16.84 5.60
N TYR A 241 20.12 -16.44 5.42
CA TYR A 241 20.64 -15.89 4.17
C TYR A 241 20.41 -16.79 2.94
N ASP A 242 20.57 -18.10 3.12
CA ASP A 242 20.41 -19.04 2.00
C ASP A 242 18.97 -19.14 1.53
N GLU A 243 18.01 -19.21 2.45
CA GLU A 243 16.58 -19.24 2.11
C GLU A 243 16.09 -17.90 1.54
N HIS A 244 16.56 -16.78 2.07
CA HIS A 244 16.29 -15.47 1.52
C HIS A 244 16.76 -15.36 0.07
N ASN A 245 18.00 -15.79 -0.23
CA ASN A 245 18.53 -15.77 -1.58
C ASN A 245 17.77 -16.69 -2.53
N LYS A 246 17.39 -17.90 -2.10
CA LYS A 246 16.56 -18.82 -2.92
C LYS A 246 15.24 -18.16 -3.32
N ARG A 247 14.54 -17.50 -2.38
CA ARG A 247 13.29 -16.78 -2.66
C ARG A 247 13.50 -15.60 -3.58
N LYS A 248 14.54 -14.82 -3.34
CA LYS A 248 14.89 -13.67 -4.18
C LYS A 248 15.15 -14.11 -5.63
N ILE A 249 15.92 -15.16 -5.83
CA ILE A 249 16.18 -15.74 -7.16
C ILE A 249 14.86 -16.22 -7.78
N TYR A 250 14.07 -17.00 -7.04
CA TYR A 250 12.79 -17.52 -7.53
C TYR A 250 11.87 -16.40 -8.03
N TYR A 251 11.61 -15.37 -7.23
CA TYR A 251 10.72 -14.27 -7.65
C TYR A 251 11.30 -13.45 -8.78
N THR A 252 12.62 -13.25 -8.81
CA THR A 252 13.29 -12.54 -9.91
C THR A 252 13.13 -13.31 -11.22
N ASP A 253 13.36 -14.62 -11.20
CA ASP A 253 13.25 -15.47 -12.37
C ASP A 253 11.80 -15.59 -12.83
N MET A 254 10.84 -15.81 -11.91
CA MET A 254 9.42 -15.88 -12.22
C MET A 254 8.92 -14.59 -12.89
N ILE A 255 9.23 -13.42 -12.34
CA ILE A 255 8.85 -12.14 -12.94
C ILE A 255 9.49 -11.99 -14.32
N SER A 256 10.74 -12.37 -14.48
CA SER A 256 11.45 -12.31 -15.77
C SER A 256 10.79 -13.21 -16.81
N GLU A 257 10.46 -14.45 -16.46
CA GLU A 257 9.79 -15.41 -17.37
C GLU A 257 8.37 -14.97 -17.73
N LEU A 258 7.59 -14.49 -16.76
CA LEU A 258 6.25 -13.93 -17.02
C LEU A 258 6.32 -12.75 -18.00
N LYS A 259 7.31 -11.87 -17.84
CA LYS A 259 7.52 -10.72 -18.75
C LYS A 259 7.86 -11.13 -20.17
N LYS A 260 8.54 -12.26 -20.36
CA LYS A 260 8.83 -12.82 -21.68
C LYS A 260 7.61 -13.49 -22.33
N GLY A 261 6.54 -13.75 -21.57
CA GLY A 261 5.41 -14.55 -22.01
C GLY A 261 5.73 -16.03 -22.18
N SER A 262 6.83 -16.52 -21.56
CA SER A 262 7.35 -17.86 -21.76
C SER A 262 6.63 -18.93 -20.93
N ILE A 263 5.87 -18.53 -19.93
CA ILE A 263 5.06 -19.47 -19.16
C ILE A 263 3.76 -19.72 -19.94
N LEU A 264 3.87 -20.68 -20.83
CA LEU A 264 2.74 -21.25 -21.54
C LEU A 264 1.78 -21.88 -20.53
N GLY A 265 0.58 -21.36 -20.52
CA GLY A 265 -0.67 -21.98 -20.11
C GLY A 265 -0.66 -22.95 -18.93
N TRP A 266 -1.33 -22.54 -17.90
CA TRP A 266 -2.03 -23.45 -17.00
C TRP A 266 -3.50 -23.48 -17.38
#